data_c9792f6d87399df95cd70a807eade93d
#
_entry.id   c9792f6d87399df95cd70a807eade93d
#
_cell.length_a   1.000
_cell.length_b   1.000
_cell.length_c   1.000
_cell.angle_alpha   90.00
_cell.angle_beta   90.00
_cell.angle_gamma   90.00
#
_symmetry.space_group_name_H-M   'P 1'
#
loop_
_entity.id
_entity.type
_entity.pdbx_description
1 polymer ?
#
loop_
_entity_poly.entity_id
_entity_poly.type
_entity_poly.pdbx_seq_one_letter_code
_entity_poly.pdbx_strand_id
1 'polypeptide(L)'
;MSLRKTLNSKLHDIRTGIGDQIEELKTEIDRRFGSLGRRSENEILRELPEPDGMTMSLMDTLKARESERSFSNEPLPDQLVSNLLFAADGINRKGGKRTTPSALNWRETDIYLLKANGIWRWVPERRALLFCALHDIREESYLLNSQFTLPPLEIVYVTNYSRTRSFITDAVETIAPKIRSAAFDEEAIRELRIRSTTIDVGAKIQSVYLAAAAMGLSCVARTGFSAEKLARKLHLKPDEEVVAAQSVGYPAKSILDHIK
;
A
#
# COMPACT_ATOMS: atom_id res chain seq x y z
N MET A 1 52.50 5.41 9.59
CA MET A 1 51.81 6.56 8.98
C MET A 1 50.83 6.18 7.87
N SER A 2 50.84 4.94 7.36
CA SER A 2 50.01 4.44 6.25
C SER A 2 48.56 4.08 6.63
N LEU A 3 48.37 3.34 7.74
CA LEU A 3 47.04 2.80 8.13
C LEU A 3 46.00 3.89 8.45
N ARG A 4 46.40 4.98 9.05
CA ARG A 4 45.52 6.11 9.40
C ARG A 4 45.04 6.87 8.17
N LYS A 5 45.86 6.99 7.13
CA LYS A 5 45.49 7.61 5.85
C LYS A 5 44.48 6.72 5.07
N THR A 6 44.71 5.41 5.07
CA THR A 6 43.82 4.44 4.40
C THR A 6 42.46 4.33 5.10
N LEU A 7 42.44 4.42 6.45
CA LEU A 7 41.16 4.39 7.20
C LEU A 7 40.37 5.68 6.97
N ASN A 8 41.02 6.85 6.94
CA ASN A 8 40.35 8.11 6.67
C ASN A 8 39.85 8.20 5.23
N SER A 9 40.60 7.67 4.26
CA SER A 9 40.11 7.57 2.87
C SER A 9 38.87 6.70 2.79
N LYS A 10 38.84 5.48 3.35
CA LYS A 10 37.68 4.59 3.38
C LYS A 10 36.49 5.20 4.11
N LEU A 11 36.69 5.92 5.20
CA LEU A 11 35.63 6.65 5.90
C LEU A 11 35.08 7.81 5.08
N HIS A 12 35.92 8.45 4.29
CA HIS A 12 35.50 9.50 3.36
C HIS A 12 34.69 8.94 2.22
N ASP A 13 35.11 7.82 1.64
CA ASP A 13 34.41 7.11 0.55
C ASP A 13 33.05 6.55 1.00
N ILE A 14 32.96 6.06 2.26
CA ILE A 14 31.68 5.61 2.86
C ILE A 14 30.75 6.82 3.11
N ARG A 15 31.29 7.95 3.58
CA ARG A 15 30.52 9.17 3.83
C ARG A 15 30.00 9.80 2.52
N THR A 16 30.81 9.84 1.46
CA THR A 16 30.39 10.30 0.14
C THR A 16 29.36 9.33 -0.45
N GLY A 17 29.58 8.02 -0.40
CA GLY A 17 28.61 7.04 -0.89
C GLY A 17 27.26 7.09 -0.18
N ILE A 18 27.25 7.33 1.14
CA ILE A 18 25.99 7.55 1.90
C ILE A 18 25.38 8.91 1.51
N GLY A 19 26.18 9.93 1.32
CA GLY A 19 25.72 11.25 0.87
C GLY A 19 25.06 11.17 -0.50
N ASP A 20 25.68 10.48 -1.44
CA ASP A 20 25.16 10.28 -2.79
C ASP A 20 23.85 9.47 -2.78
N GLN A 21 23.74 8.42 -1.95
CA GLN A 21 22.52 7.66 -1.75
C GLN A 21 21.40 8.51 -1.14
N ILE A 22 21.70 9.40 -0.22
CA ILE A 22 20.70 10.32 0.37
C ILE A 22 20.24 11.35 -0.66
N GLU A 23 21.14 11.90 -1.49
CA GLU A 23 20.76 12.83 -2.56
C GLU A 23 19.99 12.14 -3.69
N GLU A 24 20.35 10.91 -4.02
CA GLU A 24 19.59 10.09 -4.97
C GLU A 24 18.19 9.77 -4.43
N LEU A 25 18.08 9.45 -3.14
CA LEU A 25 16.80 9.24 -2.45
C LEU A 25 15.96 10.53 -2.42
N LYS A 26 16.57 11.68 -2.16
CA LYS A 26 15.88 12.98 -2.20
C LYS A 26 15.40 13.31 -3.61
N THR A 27 16.25 13.10 -4.62
CA THR A 27 15.91 13.31 -6.02
C THR A 27 14.77 12.39 -6.46
N GLU A 28 14.78 11.16 -5.97
CA GLU A 28 13.70 10.18 -6.23
C GLU A 28 12.41 10.57 -5.51
N ILE A 29 12.49 11.08 -4.29
CA ILE A 29 11.35 11.64 -3.55
C ILE A 29 10.78 12.86 -4.30
N ASP A 30 11.63 13.80 -4.71
CA ASP A 30 11.23 14.99 -5.45
C ASP A 30 10.64 14.64 -6.83
N ARG A 31 11.18 13.63 -7.51
CA ARG A 31 10.66 13.12 -8.78
C ARG A 31 9.33 12.40 -8.63
N ARG A 32 9.16 11.64 -7.54
CA ARG A 32 7.97 10.81 -7.30
C ARG A 32 6.80 11.60 -6.74
N PHE A 33 7.07 12.65 -5.98
CA PHE A 33 6.07 13.43 -5.24
C PHE A 33 6.03 14.92 -5.62
N GLY A 34 6.82 15.34 -6.61
CA GLY A 34 7.06 16.74 -6.94
C GLY A 34 7.88 17.44 -5.86
N SER A 35 8.37 18.63 -6.12
CA SER A 35 9.12 19.42 -5.13
C SER A 35 8.19 19.82 -3.98
N LEU A 36 8.02 18.95 -3.02
CA LEU A 36 7.44 19.30 -1.73
C LEU A 36 8.38 20.31 -1.10
N GLY A 37 7.90 21.54 -0.96
CA GLY A 37 8.65 22.58 -0.25
C GLY A 37 9.19 22.02 1.06
N ARG A 38 10.48 22.11 1.25
CA ARG A 38 11.28 21.53 2.35
C ARG A 38 10.59 21.76 3.70
N ARG A 39 9.79 20.76 4.13
CA ARG A 39 9.37 20.65 5.52
C ARG A 39 10.30 19.67 6.20
N SER A 40 10.48 19.82 7.51
CA SER A 40 11.42 19.00 8.28
C SER A 40 11.17 17.50 8.09
N GLU A 41 12.19 16.65 8.15
CA GLU A 41 12.09 15.19 7.98
C GLU A 41 11.02 14.55 8.90
N ASN A 42 10.71 15.17 10.04
CA ASN A 42 9.71 14.73 11.01
C ASN A 42 8.25 15.01 10.58
N GLU A 43 8.00 15.88 9.60
CA GLU A 43 6.65 16.21 9.13
C GLU A 43 6.16 15.30 8.00
N ILE A 44 7.04 14.47 7.42
CA ILE A 44 6.73 13.59 6.29
C ILE A 44 6.08 12.27 6.73
N LEU A 45 6.38 11.82 7.95
CA LEU A 45 5.83 10.59 8.50
C LEU A 45 4.83 10.89 9.61
N ARG A 46 3.64 10.28 9.51
CA ARG A 46 2.62 10.25 10.55
C ARG A 46 2.55 8.85 11.15
N GLU A 47 3.06 8.69 12.35
CA GLU A 47 2.94 7.44 13.09
C GLU A 47 1.48 7.14 13.41
N LEU A 48 1.10 5.87 13.29
CA LEU A 48 -0.22 5.38 13.67
C LEU A 48 -0.15 4.66 15.01
N PRO A 49 -1.24 4.69 15.79
CA PRO A 49 -1.31 3.96 17.06
C PRO A 49 -1.18 2.45 16.86
N GLU A 50 -0.88 1.70 17.92
CA GLU A 50 -0.94 0.24 17.90
C GLU A 50 -2.36 -0.21 17.52
N PRO A 51 -2.48 -1.25 16.66
CA PRO A 51 -3.78 -1.82 16.33
C PRO A 51 -4.44 -2.40 17.59
N ASP A 52 -5.68 -2.03 17.84
CA ASP A 52 -6.42 -2.46 19.03
C ASP A 52 -7.94 -2.38 18.80
N GLY A 53 -8.71 -3.04 19.68
CA GLY A 53 -10.16 -2.87 19.77
C GLY A 53 -11.01 -3.68 18.78
N MET A 54 -10.44 -4.54 17.94
CA MET A 54 -11.21 -5.46 17.09
C MET A 54 -11.57 -6.73 17.89
N THR A 55 -12.68 -6.67 18.63
CA THR A 55 -13.09 -7.73 19.58
C THR A 55 -14.18 -8.65 19.06
N MET A 56 -14.78 -8.35 17.88
CA MET A 56 -15.80 -9.20 17.27
C MET A 56 -15.24 -10.58 16.93
N SER A 57 -16.00 -11.65 17.20
CA SER A 57 -15.57 -13.00 16.83
C SER A 57 -15.40 -13.15 15.31
N LEU A 58 -14.51 -14.01 14.87
CA LEU A 58 -14.32 -14.26 13.43
C LEU A 58 -15.64 -14.70 12.77
N MET A 59 -16.44 -15.52 13.45
CA MET A 59 -17.72 -15.98 12.91
C MET A 59 -18.70 -14.83 12.72
N ASP A 60 -18.80 -13.94 13.69
CA ASP A 60 -19.72 -12.79 13.61
C ASP A 60 -19.22 -11.77 12.58
N THR A 61 -17.91 -11.57 12.49
CA THR A 61 -17.28 -10.74 11.46
C THR A 61 -17.58 -11.26 10.05
N LEU A 62 -17.46 -12.58 9.84
CA LEU A 62 -17.80 -13.20 8.55
C LEU A 62 -19.28 -13.03 8.19
N LYS A 63 -20.18 -13.12 9.17
CA LYS A 63 -21.62 -12.88 8.97
C LYS A 63 -21.95 -11.43 8.69
N ALA A 64 -21.24 -10.50 9.33
CA ALA A 64 -21.44 -9.06 9.17
C ALA A 64 -20.77 -8.48 7.91
N ARG A 65 -19.79 -9.19 7.31
CA ARG A 65 -19.06 -8.71 6.15
C ARG A 65 -19.99 -8.56 4.94
N GLU A 66 -20.14 -7.37 4.45
CA GLU A 66 -20.88 -7.06 3.22
C GLU A 66 -20.15 -6.01 2.36
N SER A 67 -20.62 -5.79 1.14
CA SER A 67 -20.14 -4.74 0.25
C SER A 67 -21.09 -3.57 0.29
N GLU A 68 -20.87 -2.65 1.24
CA GLU A 68 -21.67 -1.44 1.43
C GLU A 68 -21.02 -0.27 0.67
N ARG A 69 -21.84 0.50 -0.06
CA ARG A 69 -21.43 1.58 -0.95
C ARG A 69 -21.90 2.96 -0.50
N SER A 70 -22.59 3.01 0.64
CA SER A 70 -23.11 4.23 1.22
C SER A 70 -22.21 4.68 2.37
N PHE A 71 -21.65 5.88 2.26
CA PHE A 71 -20.64 6.39 3.18
C PHE A 71 -21.03 7.75 3.74
N SER A 72 -20.76 7.94 5.04
CA SER A 72 -20.63 9.27 5.61
C SER A 72 -19.30 9.90 5.15
N ASN A 73 -19.24 11.23 5.10
CA ASN A 73 -17.99 11.96 4.83
C ASN A 73 -17.15 12.19 6.09
N GLU A 74 -17.55 11.65 7.23
CA GLU A 74 -16.85 11.78 8.51
C GLU A 74 -15.47 11.12 8.43
N PRO A 75 -14.38 11.85 8.74
CA PRO A 75 -13.03 11.30 8.71
C PRO A 75 -12.85 10.14 9.69
N LEU A 76 -12.14 9.11 9.25
CA LEU A 76 -11.77 8.00 10.14
C LEU A 76 -10.63 8.42 11.07
N PRO A 77 -10.73 8.16 12.39
CA PRO A 77 -9.63 8.31 13.34
C PRO A 77 -8.44 7.42 12.98
N ASP A 78 -7.25 7.85 13.39
CA ASP A 78 -6.02 7.10 13.13
C ASP A 78 -6.03 5.68 13.71
N GLN A 79 -6.75 5.44 14.79
CA GLN A 79 -6.90 4.09 15.36
C GLN A 79 -7.59 3.14 14.39
N LEU A 80 -8.68 3.57 13.74
CA LEU A 80 -9.37 2.74 12.75
C LEU A 80 -8.53 2.55 11.48
N VAL A 81 -7.83 3.60 11.04
CA VAL A 81 -6.89 3.50 9.92
C VAL A 81 -5.75 2.52 10.24
N SER A 82 -5.19 2.57 11.45
CA SER A 82 -4.16 1.64 11.91
C SER A 82 -4.65 0.19 11.88
N ASN A 83 -5.86 -0.06 12.38
CA ASN A 83 -6.48 -1.38 12.40
C ASN A 83 -6.67 -1.95 10.99
N LEU A 84 -7.18 -1.13 10.05
CA LEU A 84 -7.36 -1.51 8.64
C LEU A 84 -6.03 -1.88 7.98
N LEU A 85 -5.01 -1.03 8.17
CA LEU A 85 -3.70 -1.24 7.57
C LEU A 85 -2.95 -2.41 8.20
N PHE A 86 -3.10 -2.62 9.50
CA PHE A 86 -2.57 -3.81 10.16
C PHE A 86 -3.22 -5.08 9.62
N ALA A 87 -4.52 -5.10 9.45
CA ALA A 87 -5.22 -6.24 8.84
C ALA A 87 -4.73 -6.51 7.42
N ALA A 88 -4.55 -5.45 6.61
CA ALA A 88 -4.11 -5.56 5.22
C ALA A 88 -2.64 -6.00 5.07
N ASP A 89 -1.72 -5.41 5.84
CA ASP A 89 -0.28 -5.55 5.59
C ASP A 89 0.58 -5.27 6.84
N GLY A 90 0.03 -5.49 8.04
CA GLY A 90 0.76 -5.30 9.29
C GLY A 90 1.88 -6.31 9.48
N ILE A 91 2.93 -5.93 10.22
CA ILE A 91 3.98 -6.85 10.65
C ILE A 91 3.50 -7.54 11.94
N ASN A 92 3.33 -8.86 11.89
CA ASN A 92 2.84 -9.64 13.02
C ASN A 92 3.85 -10.68 13.55
N ARG A 93 5.00 -10.83 12.91
CA ARG A 93 6.02 -11.83 13.25
C ARG A 93 7.43 -11.31 12.98
N LYS A 94 8.43 -11.94 13.62
CA LYS A 94 9.85 -11.66 13.38
C LYS A 94 10.21 -11.79 11.89
N GLY A 95 11.19 -11.03 11.44
CA GLY A 95 11.61 -11.00 10.03
C GLY A 95 10.68 -10.23 9.10
N GLY A 96 9.82 -9.35 9.66
CA GLY A 96 8.93 -8.49 8.89
C GLY A 96 7.82 -9.24 8.15
N LYS A 97 7.42 -10.42 8.65
CA LYS A 97 6.31 -11.19 8.08
C LYS A 97 5.00 -10.46 8.29
N ARG A 98 4.11 -10.54 7.29
CA ARG A 98 2.86 -9.77 7.23
C ARG A 98 1.67 -10.56 7.76
N THR A 99 0.62 -9.83 8.08
CA THR A 99 -0.71 -10.39 8.43
C THR A 99 -1.34 -11.12 7.25
N THR A 100 -1.09 -10.66 6.03
CA THR A 100 -1.57 -11.31 4.80
C THR A 100 -0.43 -12.03 4.07
N PRO A 101 -0.73 -13.08 3.30
CA PRO A 101 0.28 -13.76 2.49
C PRO A 101 0.83 -12.83 1.39
N SER A 102 2.02 -13.15 0.92
CA SER A 102 2.59 -12.64 -0.32
C SER A 102 3.36 -13.77 -0.98
N ALA A 103 3.13 -13.98 -2.26
CA ALA A 103 3.77 -15.00 -3.06
C ALA A 103 5.29 -14.88 -2.92
N LEU A 104 5.94 -15.99 -2.59
CA LEU A 104 7.40 -16.05 -2.38
C LEU A 104 7.96 -14.96 -1.43
N ASN A 105 7.10 -14.35 -0.61
CA ASN A 105 7.42 -13.24 0.28
C ASN A 105 7.98 -12.01 -0.45
N TRP A 106 7.50 -11.74 -1.66
CA TRP A 106 7.93 -10.59 -2.48
C TRP A 106 7.61 -9.25 -1.82
N ARG A 107 6.51 -9.17 -1.07
CA ARG A 107 6.01 -7.92 -0.45
C ARG A 107 5.86 -6.80 -1.48
N GLU A 108 5.39 -7.16 -2.64
CA GLU A 108 5.35 -6.33 -3.85
C GLU A 108 4.23 -5.30 -3.82
N THR A 109 3.25 -5.46 -2.91
CA THR A 109 2.10 -4.56 -2.84
C THR A 109 2.41 -3.36 -1.95
N ASP A 110 2.37 -2.16 -2.52
CA ASP A 110 2.31 -0.89 -1.79
C ASP A 110 0.84 -0.48 -1.59
N ILE A 111 0.54 0.08 -0.43
CA ILE A 111 -0.80 0.55 -0.09
C ILE A 111 -0.78 2.07 0.00
N TYR A 112 -1.55 2.72 -0.86
CA TYR A 112 -1.79 4.16 -0.82
C TYR A 112 -3.14 4.46 -0.20
N LEU A 113 -3.20 5.56 0.53
CA LEU A 113 -4.42 6.08 1.13
C LEU A 113 -4.72 7.43 0.50
N LEU A 114 -5.88 7.54 -0.13
CA LEU A 114 -6.38 8.80 -0.64
C LEU A 114 -7.40 9.34 0.37
N LYS A 115 -7.14 10.53 0.87
CA LYS A 115 -7.96 11.23 1.86
C LYS A 115 -8.23 12.65 1.37
N ALA A 116 -9.21 13.32 1.94
CA ALA A 116 -9.50 14.74 1.62
C ALA A 116 -8.28 15.66 1.85
N ASN A 117 -7.41 15.31 2.79
CA ASN A 117 -6.21 16.07 3.14
C ASN A 117 -4.94 15.58 2.44
N GLY A 118 -5.04 14.74 1.41
CA GLY A 118 -3.90 14.34 0.59
C GLY A 118 -3.72 12.85 0.40
N ILE A 119 -2.61 12.53 -0.22
CA ILE A 119 -2.17 11.18 -0.58
C ILE A 119 -1.11 10.73 0.42
N TRP A 120 -1.28 9.53 0.92
CA TRP A 120 -0.39 8.91 1.88
C TRP A 120 0.00 7.50 1.42
N ARG A 121 1.20 7.03 1.78
CA ARG A 121 1.62 5.65 1.55
C ARG A 121 1.89 4.96 2.89
N TRP A 122 1.40 3.75 3.04
CA TRP A 122 1.67 2.93 4.22
C TRP A 122 3.13 2.46 4.27
N VAL A 123 3.76 2.60 5.42
CA VAL A 123 5.12 2.12 5.73
C VAL A 123 5.03 1.15 6.91
N PRO A 124 4.84 -0.15 6.64
CA PRO A 124 4.59 -1.15 7.68
C PRO A 124 5.72 -1.26 8.70
N GLU A 125 6.98 -1.09 8.28
CA GLU A 125 8.16 -1.17 9.12
C GLU A 125 8.18 -0.12 10.24
N ARG A 126 7.48 1.00 10.03
CA ARG A 126 7.36 2.10 10.98
C ARG A 126 5.97 2.26 11.55
N ARG A 127 5.01 1.45 11.12
CA ARG A 127 3.58 1.65 11.39
C ARG A 127 3.20 3.12 11.19
N ALA A 128 3.54 3.66 10.04
CA ALA A 128 3.39 5.09 9.74
C ALA A 128 2.86 5.31 8.33
N LEU A 129 2.29 6.48 8.11
CA LEU A 129 1.90 6.99 6.81
C LEU A 129 2.98 7.96 6.30
N LEU A 130 3.55 7.68 5.15
CA LEU A 130 4.40 8.61 4.43
C LEU A 130 3.51 9.57 3.63
N PHE A 131 3.66 10.86 3.86
CA PHE A 131 2.98 11.89 3.09
C PHE A 131 3.54 11.95 1.67
N CYS A 132 2.65 11.91 0.68
CA CYS A 132 3.02 11.92 -0.74
C CYS A 132 2.65 13.23 -1.43
N ALA A 133 1.42 13.73 -1.24
CA ALA A 133 0.95 14.97 -1.87
C ALA A 133 -0.29 15.53 -1.17
N LEU A 134 -0.55 16.85 -1.32
CA LEU A 134 -1.71 17.55 -0.72
C LEU A 134 -3.01 17.44 -1.54
N HIS A 135 -2.99 16.75 -2.67
CA HIS A 135 -4.15 16.72 -3.56
C HIS A 135 -5.17 15.67 -3.14
N ASP A 136 -6.46 16.05 -3.12
CA ASP A 136 -7.56 15.09 -3.04
C ASP A 136 -7.82 14.51 -4.43
N ILE A 137 -7.55 13.23 -4.58
CA ILE A 137 -7.76 12.50 -5.83
C ILE A 137 -8.67 11.28 -5.63
N ARG A 138 -9.49 11.26 -4.57
CA ARG A 138 -10.39 10.13 -4.28
C ARG A 138 -11.33 9.83 -5.44
N GLU A 139 -11.80 10.86 -6.17
CA GLU A 139 -12.66 10.70 -7.34
C GLU A 139 -12.02 9.88 -8.47
N GLU A 140 -10.69 9.88 -8.58
CA GLU A 140 -9.97 9.15 -9.62
C GLU A 140 -10.04 7.63 -9.46
N SER A 141 -10.46 7.16 -8.28
CA SER A 141 -10.69 5.74 -8.02
C SER A 141 -12.08 5.26 -8.50
N TYR A 142 -12.84 6.09 -9.20
CA TYR A 142 -14.16 5.77 -9.76
C TYR A 142 -14.17 5.90 -11.28
N LEU A 143 -14.93 5.03 -11.94
CA LEU A 143 -15.07 5.06 -13.41
C LEU A 143 -15.96 6.23 -13.88
N LEU A 144 -16.99 6.52 -13.12
CA LEU A 144 -17.92 7.61 -13.36
C LEU A 144 -17.83 8.60 -12.22
N ASN A 145 -17.78 9.88 -12.52
CA ASN A 145 -17.95 10.94 -11.53
C ASN A 145 -19.32 10.75 -10.89
N SER A 146 -19.36 10.01 -9.79
CA SER A 146 -20.60 9.67 -9.13
C SER A 146 -21.08 10.88 -8.34
N GLN A 147 -22.38 11.15 -8.38
CA GLN A 147 -23.03 12.13 -7.52
C GLN A 147 -23.11 11.67 -6.05
N PHE A 148 -22.34 10.64 -5.68
CA PHE A 148 -22.32 10.06 -4.36
C PHE A 148 -21.31 10.78 -3.46
N THR A 149 -21.60 10.80 -2.18
CA THR A 149 -20.65 11.28 -1.16
C THR A 149 -19.40 10.43 -1.22
N LEU A 150 -18.23 11.08 -1.42
CA LEU A 150 -16.96 10.40 -1.41
C LEU A 150 -16.70 9.81 -0.02
N PRO A 151 -16.27 8.56 0.08
CA PRO A 151 -15.87 7.97 1.35
C PRO A 151 -14.67 8.74 1.94
N PRO A 152 -14.52 8.79 3.25
CA PRO A 152 -13.42 9.51 3.89
C PRO A 152 -12.05 8.91 3.57
N LEU A 153 -12.01 7.62 3.21
CA LEU A 153 -10.78 6.88 2.91
C LEU A 153 -10.95 6.01 1.66
N GLU A 154 -10.03 6.16 0.73
CA GLU A 154 -9.80 5.24 -0.36
C GLU A 154 -8.45 4.55 -0.16
N ILE A 155 -8.45 3.24 -0.11
CA ILE A 155 -7.26 2.40 -0.08
C ILE A 155 -6.97 1.96 -1.51
N VAL A 156 -5.78 2.25 -2.02
CA VAL A 156 -5.35 1.86 -3.37
C VAL A 156 -4.21 0.86 -3.26
N TYR A 157 -4.37 -0.28 -3.90
CA TYR A 157 -3.38 -1.35 -3.94
C TYR A 157 -2.56 -1.25 -5.21
N VAL A 158 -1.25 -1.07 -5.04
CA VAL A 158 -0.29 -0.92 -6.13
C VAL A 158 0.72 -2.05 -6.09
N THR A 159 0.81 -2.83 -7.16
CA THR A 159 1.85 -3.85 -7.31
C THR A 159 3.11 -3.23 -7.88
N ASN A 160 4.24 -3.46 -7.24
CA ASN A 160 5.56 -3.10 -7.72
C ASN A 160 6.28 -4.36 -8.25
N TYR A 161 6.26 -4.53 -9.56
CA TYR A 161 6.83 -5.70 -10.22
C TYR A 161 8.37 -5.76 -10.16
N SER A 162 9.05 -4.65 -9.84
CA SER A 162 10.51 -4.69 -9.66
C SER A 162 10.92 -5.62 -8.51
N ARG A 163 10.08 -5.72 -7.47
CA ARG A 163 10.32 -6.60 -6.31
C ARG A 163 10.17 -8.10 -6.64
N THR A 164 9.52 -8.43 -7.75
CA THR A 164 9.30 -9.82 -8.15
C THR A 164 10.39 -10.35 -9.09
N ARG A 165 11.27 -9.49 -9.62
CA ARG A 165 12.25 -9.85 -10.66
C ARG A 165 13.39 -10.70 -10.13
N SER A 166 14.01 -10.32 -9.01
CA SER A 166 15.21 -10.98 -8.50
C SER A 166 14.95 -12.42 -8.10
N PHE A 167 13.84 -12.70 -7.46
CA PHE A 167 13.58 -14.03 -6.91
C PHE A 167 13.30 -15.09 -7.98
N ILE A 168 12.60 -14.75 -9.06
CA ILE A 168 12.34 -15.73 -10.15
C ILE A 168 13.63 -16.02 -10.88
N THR A 169 14.46 -15.00 -11.14
CA THR A 169 15.78 -15.19 -11.75
C THR A 169 16.66 -16.06 -10.86
N ASP A 170 16.76 -15.73 -9.57
CA ASP A 170 17.59 -16.45 -8.61
C ASP A 170 17.09 -17.89 -8.35
N ALA A 171 15.77 -18.08 -8.24
CA ALA A 171 15.19 -19.40 -8.02
C ALA A 171 15.30 -20.31 -9.25
N VAL A 172 15.05 -19.77 -10.44
CA VAL A 172 15.18 -20.51 -11.70
C VAL A 172 16.64 -20.83 -12.00
N GLU A 173 17.57 -19.92 -11.71
CA GLU A 173 19.01 -20.16 -11.87
C GLU A 173 19.55 -21.17 -10.86
N THR A 174 19.02 -21.19 -9.63
CA THR A 174 19.48 -22.06 -8.56
C THR A 174 18.87 -23.46 -8.63
N ILE A 175 17.56 -23.56 -8.95
CA ILE A 175 16.82 -24.83 -8.82
C ILE A 175 16.82 -25.63 -10.11
N ALA A 176 16.91 -25.01 -11.27
CA ALA A 176 16.71 -25.73 -12.52
C ALA A 176 17.42 -25.16 -13.76
N PRO A 177 18.76 -25.19 -13.82
CA PRO A 177 19.45 -24.79 -15.05
C PRO A 177 19.06 -25.68 -16.26
N LYS A 178 18.50 -26.87 -16.04
CA LYS A 178 18.02 -27.78 -17.10
C LYS A 178 16.54 -27.61 -17.47
N ILE A 179 15.73 -26.93 -16.64
CA ILE A 179 14.30 -26.68 -16.90
C ILE A 179 14.11 -25.35 -17.66
N ARG A 180 15.14 -24.53 -17.70
CA ARG A 180 15.15 -23.17 -18.27
C ARG A 180 14.73 -23.10 -19.76
N SER A 181 14.84 -24.19 -20.50
CA SER A 181 14.67 -24.14 -21.97
C SER A 181 13.30 -24.55 -22.50
N ALA A 182 12.41 -25.08 -21.68
CA ALA A 182 11.17 -25.69 -22.19
C ALA A 182 9.86 -25.31 -21.53
N ALA A 183 9.85 -24.71 -20.33
CA ALA A 183 8.62 -24.55 -19.56
C ALA A 183 8.25 -23.10 -19.15
N PHE A 184 9.18 -22.15 -19.20
CA PHE A 184 8.93 -20.79 -18.77
C PHE A 184 9.56 -19.78 -19.73
N ASP A 185 8.79 -19.40 -20.75
CA ASP A 185 9.09 -18.21 -21.53
C ASP A 185 8.76 -16.92 -20.72
N GLU A 186 9.16 -15.77 -21.25
CA GLU A 186 8.94 -14.48 -20.55
C GLU A 186 7.46 -14.18 -20.31
N GLU A 187 6.57 -14.64 -21.21
CA GLU A 187 5.13 -14.44 -21.10
C GLU A 187 4.54 -15.30 -19.96
N ALA A 188 4.94 -16.56 -19.84
CA ALA A 188 4.51 -17.43 -18.75
C ALA A 188 4.97 -16.90 -17.38
N ILE A 189 6.19 -16.34 -17.31
CA ILE A 189 6.69 -15.68 -16.10
C ILE A 189 5.88 -14.43 -15.79
N ARG A 190 5.54 -13.63 -16.78
CA ARG A 190 4.71 -12.43 -16.61
C ARG A 190 3.33 -12.80 -16.14
N GLU A 191 2.67 -13.77 -16.75
CA GLU A 191 1.35 -14.26 -16.30
C GLU A 191 1.38 -14.77 -14.86
N LEU A 192 2.41 -15.55 -14.49
CA LEU A 192 2.57 -16.06 -13.13
C LEU A 192 2.68 -14.91 -12.12
N ARG A 193 3.45 -13.87 -12.44
CA ARG A 193 3.57 -12.67 -11.58
C ARG A 193 2.23 -11.98 -11.41
N ILE A 194 1.53 -11.66 -12.50
CA ILE A 194 0.23 -10.99 -12.48
C ILE A 194 -0.76 -11.81 -11.64
N ARG A 195 -0.85 -13.11 -11.89
CA ARG A 195 -1.77 -14.00 -11.17
C ARG A 195 -1.46 -14.05 -9.68
N SER A 196 -0.19 -14.22 -9.31
CA SER A 196 0.23 -14.29 -7.90
C SER A 196 -0.03 -12.98 -7.17
N THR A 197 0.36 -11.86 -7.75
CA THR A 197 0.19 -10.53 -7.12
C THR A 197 -1.30 -10.14 -7.01
N THR A 198 -2.13 -10.54 -7.97
CA THR A 198 -3.57 -10.32 -7.90
C THR A 198 -4.21 -11.11 -6.74
N ILE A 199 -3.77 -12.35 -6.51
CA ILE A 199 -4.22 -13.17 -5.37
C ILE A 199 -3.78 -12.51 -4.05
N ASP A 200 -2.55 -12.03 -3.95
CA ASP A 200 -2.02 -11.35 -2.77
C ASP A 200 -2.81 -10.07 -2.44
N VAL A 201 -3.15 -9.27 -3.45
CA VAL A 201 -4.03 -8.09 -3.30
C VAL A 201 -5.43 -8.53 -2.85
N GLY A 202 -5.99 -9.61 -3.42
CA GLY A 202 -7.29 -10.16 -3.00
C GLY A 202 -7.31 -10.56 -1.51
N ALA A 203 -6.23 -11.15 -1.01
CA ALA A 203 -6.09 -11.48 0.41
C ALA A 203 -6.07 -10.22 1.30
N LYS A 204 -5.38 -9.15 0.87
CA LYS A 204 -5.37 -7.86 1.58
C LYS A 204 -6.76 -7.22 1.59
N ILE A 205 -7.44 -7.20 0.45
CA ILE A 205 -8.82 -6.69 0.31
C ILE A 205 -9.76 -7.40 1.28
N GLN A 206 -9.74 -8.74 1.32
CA GLN A 206 -10.59 -9.50 2.23
C GLN A 206 -10.26 -9.21 3.69
N SER A 207 -8.99 -9.05 4.04
CA SER A 207 -8.58 -8.70 5.41
C SER A 207 -9.12 -7.32 5.83
N VAL A 208 -9.10 -6.33 4.92
CA VAL A 208 -9.71 -5.01 5.16
C VAL A 208 -11.22 -5.12 5.30
N TYR A 209 -11.91 -5.93 4.48
CA TYR A 209 -13.35 -6.16 4.63
C TYR A 209 -13.70 -6.71 6.02
N LEU A 210 -12.93 -7.70 6.49
CA LEU A 210 -13.16 -8.27 7.82
C LEU A 210 -12.89 -7.26 8.94
N ALA A 211 -11.79 -6.50 8.84
CA ALA A 211 -11.50 -5.45 9.81
C ALA A 211 -12.57 -4.35 9.82
N ALA A 212 -13.03 -3.92 8.65
CA ALA A 212 -14.11 -2.95 8.51
C ALA A 212 -15.41 -3.46 9.15
N ALA A 213 -15.82 -4.70 8.84
CA ALA A 213 -17.00 -5.34 9.43
C ALA A 213 -16.89 -5.43 10.96
N ALA A 214 -15.73 -5.84 11.49
CA ALA A 214 -15.50 -5.94 12.93
C ALA A 214 -15.57 -4.58 13.64
N MET A 215 -15.36 -3.48 12.92
CA MET A 215 -15.43 -2.11 13.43
C MET A 215 -16.73 -1.37 13.06
N GLY A 216 -17.69 -2.05 12.42
CA GLY A 216 -18.97 -1.44 11.99
C GLY A 216 -18.81 -0.40 10.88
N LEU A 217 -17.81 -0.54 10.02
CA LEU A 217 -17.54 0.35 8.90
C LEU A 217 -18.12 -0.21 7.60
N SER A 218 -18.65 0.68 6.75
CA SER A 218 -18.96 0.39 5.35
C SER A 218 -17.68 0.19 4.56
N CYS A 219 -17.69 -0.80 3.66
CA CYS A 219 -16.52 -1.14 2.86
C CYS A 219 -16.92 -1.69 1.50
N VAL A 220 -16.23 -1.27 0.43
CA VAL A 220 -16.38 -1.87 -0.90
C VAL A 220 -15.10 -1.80 -1.70
N ALA A 221 -14.67 -2.93 -2.27
CA ALA A 221 -13.57 -2.99 -3.23
C ALA A 221 -14.07 -2.88 -4.67
N ARG A 222 -13.24 -2.37 -5.56
CA ARG A 222 -13.51 -2.23 -6.98
C ARG A 222 -12.27 -2.21 -7.84
N THR A 223 -12.47 -2.57 -9.11
CA THR A 223 -11.47 -2.46 -10.19
C THR A 223 -11.97 -1.58 -11.34
N GLY A 224 -13.22 -1.09 -11.25
CA GLY A 224 -13.87 -0.23 -12.26
C GLY A 224 -13.43 1.22 -12.14
N PHE A 225 -12.19 1.53 -12.51
CA PHE A 225 -11.59 2.87 -12.62
C PHE A 225 -10.53 2.88 -13.72
N SER A 226 -10.04 4.06 -14.09
CA SER A 226 -8.89 4.18 -15.00
C SER A 226 -7.59 4.00 -14.23
N ALA A 227 -7.05 2.76 -14.24
CA ALA A 227 -5.78 2.44 -13.57
C ALA A 227 -4.64 3.34 -14.05
N GLU A 228 -4.57 3.61 -15.37
CA GLU A 228 -3.57 4.50 -15.96
C GLU A 228 -3.69 5.96 -15.46
N LYS A 229 -4.92 6.50 -15.38
CA LYS A 229 -5.15 7.86 -14.87
C LYS A 229 -4.74 7.95 -13.40
N LEU A 230 -5.11 6.97 -12.59
CA LEU A 230 -4.75 6.93 -11.18
C LEU A 230 -3.24 6.74 -10.98
N ALA A 231 -2.60 5.89 -11.79
CA ALA A 231 -1.15 5.72 -11.78
C ALA A 231 -0.40 7.03 -12.07
N ARG A 232 -0.85 7.79 -13.08
CA ARG A 232 -0.28 9.12 -13.36
C ARG A 232 -0.45 10.10 -12.19
N LYS A 233 -1.62 10.11 -11.55
CA LYS A 233 -1.89 10.97 -10.38
C LYS A 233 -1.09 10.59 -9.14
N LEU A 234 -0.77 9.30 -8.99
CA LEU A 234 0.10 8.76 -7.94
C LEU A 234 1.58 8.85 -8.30
N HIS A 235 1.93 9.33 -9.49
CA HIS A 235 3.30 9.38 -10.01
C HIS A 235 4.01 8.01 -9.95
N LEU A 236 3.28 6.94 -10.30
CA LEU A 236 3.82 5.58 -10.29
C LEU A 236 4.87 5.38 -11.38
N LYS A 237 5.82 4.48 -11.10
CA LYS A 237 6.84 4.06 -12.06
C LYS A 237 6.25 3.09 -13.10
N PRO A 238 6.93 2.87 -14.23
CA PRO A 238 6.46 1.95 -15.28
C PRO A 238 6.28 0.49 -14.83
N ASP A 239 6.98 0.08 -13.76
CA ASP A 239 6.90 -1.24 -13.16
C ASP A 239 5.95 -1.30 -11.94
N GLU A 240 5.17 -0.24 -11.72
CA GLU A 240 4.15 -0.16 -10.68
C GLU A 240 2.75 -0.06 -11.33
N GLU A 241 1.83 -0.89 -10.87
CA GLU A 241 0.48 -1.01 -11.43
C GLU A 241 -0.58 -0.89 -10.33
N VAL A 242 -1.63 -0.09 -10.60
CA VAL A 242 -2.81 -0.05 -9.72
C VAL A 242 -3.68 -1.25 -9.99
N VAL A 243 -3.83 -2.12 -9.00
CA VAL A 243 -4.60 -3.38 -9.13
C VAL A 243 -6.06 -3.20 -8.70
N ALA A 244 -6.29 -2.54 -7.58
CA ALA A 244 -7.61 -2.35 -7.02
C ALA A 244 -7.69 -1.11 -6.13
N ALA A 245 -8.91 -0.62 -5.92
CA ALA A 245 -9.22 0.38 -4.91
C ALA A 245 -10.30 -0.15 -3.96
N GLN A 246 -10.29 0.33 -2.72
CA GLN A 246 -11.24 -0.08 -1.69
C GLN A 246 -11.65 1.13 -0.85
N SER A 247 -12.93 1.48 -0.90
CA SER A 247 -13.52 2.54 -0.08
C SER A 247 -13.81 2.03 1.31
N VAL A 248 -13.52 2.86 2.31
CA VAL A 248 -13.86 2.58 3.71
C VAL A 248 -14.33 3.88 4.38
N GLY A 249 -15.38 3.77 5.18
CA GLY A 249 -15.93 4.89 5.94
C GLY A 249 -17.03 4.44 6.89
N TYR A 250 -17.56 5.37 7.66
CA TYR A 250 -18.78 5.11 8.42
C TYR A 250 -19.96 4.93 7.48
N PRO A 251 -20.96 4.10 7.83
CA PRO A 251 -22.22 4.01 7.10
C PRO A 251 -22.87 5.39 6.97
N ALA A 252 -23.45 5.68 5.80
CA ALA A 252 -24.29 6.87 5.71
C ALA A 252 -25.50 6.71 6.64
N LYS A 253 -25.80 7.75 7.43
CA LYS A 253 -27.01 7.75 8.26
C LYS A 253 -28.24 7.70 7.36
N SER A 254 -29.11 6.74 7.58
CA SER A 254 -30.41 6.71 6.91
C SER A 254 -31.24 7.91 7.33
N ILE A 255 -31.99 8.52 6.40
CA ILE A 255 -32.97 9.57 6.72
C ILE A 255 -34.00 9.06 7.74
N LEU A 256 -34.22 7.74 7.78
CA LEU A 256 -35.13 7.08 8.72
C LEU A 256 -34.60 7.01 10.17
N ASP A 257 -33.31 7.18 10.40
CA ASP A 257 -32.71 7.20 11.74
C ASP A 257 -33.00 8.50 12.50
N HIS A 258 -33.54 9.50 11.83
CA HIS A 258 -33.94 10.79 12.41
C HIS A 258 -35.44 10.85 12.80
N ILE A 259 -36.20 9.76 12.59
CA ILE A 259 -37.64 9.70 12.84
C ILE A 259 -37.99 8.82 14.04
N LYS A 260 -36.97 8.40 14.81
CA LYS A 260 -37.19 7.68 16.10
C LYS A 260 -37.02 8.57 17.29
#